data_7099bf2cc070c1d3b743650ba76e42af
#
_entry.id   7099bf2cc070c1d3b743650ba76e42af
#
_cell.length_a   1.000
_cell.length_b   1.000
_cell.length_c   1.000
_cell.angle_alpha   90.00
_cell.angle_beta   90.00
_cell.angle_gamma   90.00
#
_symmetry.space_group_name_H-M   'P 1'
#
loop_
_entity.id
_entity.type
_entity.pdbx_description
1 polymer ?
#
loop_
_entity_poly.entity_id
_entity_poly.type
_entity_poly.pdbx_seq_one_letter_code
_entity_poly.pdbx_strand_id
1 'polypeptide(L)'
;IGNIGTISEVVVRKEERRLYLLSGERVVRDYRISLGKTPEGHKLYEGDSRTPEGSYTLDFRNPNSDFYKSIRISYPSAKDRELAEAWGLSPGGNIMIHGLPNNVGDMAFAYKGLDWTDGCIAVTNEEMDEIWQLVDVGTPIRILP
;
A
#
# COMPACT_ATOMS: atom_id res chain seq x y z
N ILE A 1 -22.14 9.07 -10.61
CA ILE A 1 -21.24 9.22 -9.49
C ILE A 1 -21.26 10.65 -9.00
N GLY A 2 -21.50 10.83 -7.74
CA GLY A 2 -21.51 12.16 -7.16
C GLY A 2 -20.12 12.79 -7.16
N ASN A 3 -20.06 14.05 -6.82
CA ASN A 3 -18.80 14.78 -6.70
C ASN A 3 -18.06 14.30 -5.46
N ILE A 4 -17.06 13.43 -5.65
CA ILE A 4 -16.23 12.90 -4.58
C ILE A 4 -15.22 13.95 -4.11
N GLY A 5 -14.84 14.86 -5.00
CA GLY A 5 -13.78 15.81 -4.76
C GLY A 5 -12.41 15.18 -4.99
N THR A 6 -11.38 15.96 -4.79
CA THR A 6 -9.99 15.51 -4.96
C THR A 6 -9.56 14.74 -3.72
N ILE A 7 -8.93 13.58 -3.93
CA ILE A 7 -8.36 12.82 -2.82
C ILE A 7 -7.13 13.55 -2.31
N SER A 8 -7.17 13.95 -1.06
CA SER A 8 -6.08 14.72 -0.43
C SER A 8 -5.11 13.86 0.36
N GLU A 9 -5.55 12.69 0.80
CA GLU A 9 -4.72 11.81 1.61
C GLU A 9 -5.24 10.38 1.53
N VAL A 10 -4.32 9.42 1.60
CA VAL A 10 -4.65 8.00 1.80
C VAL A 10 -4.24 7.64 3.22
N VAL A 11 -5.13 6.99 3.96
CA VAL A 11 -4.83 6.52 5.32
C VAL A 11 -5.02 5.02 5.37
N VAL A 12 -4.00 4.32 5.84
CA VAL A 12 -4.05 2.87 6.04
C VAL A 12 -4.04 2.60 7.54
N ARG A 13 -4.99 1.80 8.00
CA ARG A 13 -5.03 1.30 9.38
C ARG A 13 -4.77 -0.20 9.32
N LYS A 14 -3.58 -0.60 9.69
CA LYS A 14 -3.12 -1.98 9.54
C LYS A 14 -3.95 -2.95 10.39
N GLU A 15 -4.23 -2.57 11.63
CA GLU A 15 -5.03 -3.41 12.53
C GLU A 15 -6.42 -3.69 11.96
N GLU A 16 -7.02 -2.68 11.32
CA GLU A 16 -8.35 -2.82 10.72
C GLU A 16 -8.33 -3.53 9.38
N ARG A 17 -7.17 -3.66 8.75
CA ARG A 17 -7.03 -4.11 7.35
C ARG A 17 -7.86 -3.24 6.42
N ARG A 18 -7.76 -1.92 6.59
CA ARG A 18 -8.52 -0.96 5.78
C ARG A 18 -7.61 0.13 5.23
N LEU A 19 -7.92 0.53 4.00
CA LEU A 19 -7.33 1.68 3.34
C LEU A 19 -8.47 2.65 3.07
N TYR A 20 -8.27 3.90 3.47
CA TYR A 20 -9.25 4.97 3.34
C TYR A 20 -8.77 6.04 2.38
N LEU A 21 -9.65 6.47 1.48
CA LEU A 21 -9.38 7.63 0.63
C LEU A 21 -10.12 8.81 1.23
N LEU A 22 -9.40 9.89 1.54
CA LEU A 22 -9.95 11.08 2.17
C LEU A 22 -9.94 12.26 1.21
N SER A 23 -11.03 13.02 1.24
CA SER A 23 -11.11 14.35 0.63
C SER A 23 -11.31 15.33 1.78
N GLY A 24 -10.21 16.02 2.18
CA GLY A 24 -10.18 16.77 3.41
C GLY A 24 -10.30 15.82 4.60
N GLU A 25 -11.30 16.04 5.46
CA GLU A 25 -11.53 15.18 6.61
C GLU A 25 -12.57 14.08 6.34
N ARG A 26 -13.11 14.05 5.13
CA ARG A 26 -14.19 13.13 4.78
C ARG A 26 -13.64 11.88 4.11
N VAL A 27 -14.03 10.70 4.62
CA VAL A 27 -13.76 9.43 3.98
C VAL A 27 -14.73 9.27 2.81
N VAL A 28 -14.21 9.16 1.58
CA VAL A 28 -15.03 9.00 0.39
C VAL A 28 -15.06 7.58 -0.13
N ARG A 29 -14.03 6.77 0.20
CA ARG A 29 -13.95 5.34 -0.15
C ARG A 29 -13.15 4.62 0.90
N ASP A 30 -13.47 3.34 1.10
CA ASP A 30 -12.61 2.46 1.89
C ASP A 30 -12.55 1.08 1.25
N TYR A 31 -11.48 0.36 1.55
CA TYR A 31 -11.23 -0.96 0.96
C TYR A 31 -10.62 -1.88 2.00
N ARG A 32 -11.02 -3.15 1.96
CA ARG A 32 -10.31 -4.18 2.68
C ARG A 32 -8.97 -4.45 1.99
N ILE A 33 -7.91 -4.54 2.77
CA ILE A 33 -6.56 -4.75 2.23
C ILE A 33 -5.91 -6.00 2.78
N SER A 34 -4.92 -6.50 2.04
CA SER A 34 -3.96 -7.50 2.51
C SER A 34 -2.63 -6.81 2.76
N LEU A 35 -1.92 -7.25 3.78
CA LEU A 35 -0.65 -6.70 4.20
C LEU A 35 0.47 -7.72 4.00
N GLY A 36 1.68 -7.36 4.44
CA GLY A 36 2.80 -8.28 4.50
C GLY A 36 2.53 -9.45 5.44
N LYS A 37 3.21 -10.56 5.21
CA LYS A 37 3.03 -11.80 6.00
C LYS A 37 3.33 -11.62 7.48
N THR A 38 4.15 -10.62 7.83
CA THR A 38 4.41 -10.22 9.21
C THR A 38 3.83 -8.83 9.39
N PRO A 39 2.52 -8.69 9.61
CA PRO A 39 1.85 -7.38 9.50
C PRO A 39 2.11 -6.45 10.67
N GLU A 40 2.47 -6.96 11.82
CA GLU A 40 2.66 -6.14 13.00
C GLU A 40 4.03 -5.46 13.02
N GLY A 41 4.04 -4.17 13.35
CA GLY A 41 5.26 -3.39 13.47
C GLY A 41 5.70 -2.75 12.16
N HIS A 42 6.58 -1.77 12.31
CA HIS A 42 7.13 -1.04 11.16
C HIS A 42 8.16 -1.90 10.43
N LYS A 43 8.20 -1.77 9.12
CA LYS A 43 9.22 -2.42 8.29
C LYS A 43 10.61 -1.88 8.65
N LEU A 44 11.54 -2.79 8.93
CA LEU A 44 12.89 -2.46 9.36
C LEU A 44 13.96 -2.82 8.33
N TYR A 45 13.77 -3.90 7.58
CA TYR A 45 14.78 -4.36 6.62
C TYR A 45 14.14 -5.20 5.52
N GLU A 46 14.88 -5.34 4.44
CA GLU A 46 14.46 -6.16 3.30
C GLU A 46 14.28 -7.62 3.72
N GLY A 47 13.14 -8.19 3.38
CA GLY A 47 12.85 -9.59 3.70
C GLY A 47 12.11 -9.81 5.00
N ASP A 48 11.80 -8.77 5.77
CA ASP A 48 11.07 -8.94 7.02
C ASP A 48 9.57 -9.15 6.84
N SER A 49 9.07 -9.02 5.63
CA SER A 49 7.64 -9.18 5.27
C SER A 49 6.71 -8.23 6.03
N ARG A 50 7.24 -7.12 6.50
CA ARG A 50 6.46 -6.08 7.18
C ARG A 50 6.08 -4.97 6.23
N THR A 51 4.90 -4.40 6.45
CA THR A 51 4.45 -3.18 5.79
C THR A 51 4.89 -1.98 6.64
N PRO A 52 5.49 -0.95 6.02
CA PRO A 52 5.95 0.22 6.78
C PRO A 52 4.83 0.91 7.54
N GLU A 53 5.20 1.64 8.59
CA GLU A 53 4.30 2.54 9.31
C GLU A 53 4.90 3.93 9.29
N GLY A 54 4.08 4.95 9.14
CA GLY A 54 4.53 6.34 9.09
C GLY A 54 3.92 7.10 7.92
N SER A 55 4.51 8.26 7.64
CA SER A 55 4.05 9.15 6.58
C SER A 55 4.97 9.05 5.37
N TYR A 56 4.37 8.80 4.22
CA TYR A 56 5.08 8.66 2.95
C TYR A 56 4.29 9.37 1.85
N THR A 57 4.76 9.25 0.62
CA THR A 57 4.11 9.81 -0.57
C THR A 57 3.93 8.69 -1.59
N LEU A 58 2.82 8.74 -2.31
CA LEU A 58 2.59 7.87 -3.46
C LEU A 58 3.28 8.53 -4.65
N ASP A 59 4.42 8.00 -5.10
CA ASP A 59 5.33 8.73 -5.97
C ASP A 59 5.53 8.18 -7.38
N PHE A 60 4.98 7.01 -7.69
CA PHE A 60 5.18 6.44 -9.02
C PHE A 60 4.07 5.44 -9.36
N ARG A 61 3.55 5.53 -10.58
CA ARG A 61 2.49 4.64 -11.07
C ARG A 61 3.07 3.69 -12.11
N ASN A 62 2.73 2.40 -11.98
CA ASN A 62 3.15 1.39 -12.94
C ASN A 62 1.92 0.64 -13.47
N PRO A 63 1.50 0.88 -14.73
CA PRO A 63 0.35 0.18 -15.31
C PRO A 63 0.66 -1.27 -15.72
N ASN A 64 1.92 -1.66 -15.73
CA ASN A 64 2.38 -2.98 -16.17
C ASN A 64 3.02 -3.76 -15.02
N SER A 65 2.45 -3.67 -13.84
CA SER A 65 2.92 -4.37 -12.65
C SER A 65 2.68 -5.89 -12.78
N ASP A 66 3.53 -6.68 -12.14
CA ASP A 66 3.31 -8.12 -11.96
C ASP A 66 2.06 -8.40 -11.14
N PHE A 67 1.52 -7.38 -10.48
CA PHE A 67 0.34 -7.43 -9.65
C PHE A 67 -0.74 -6.49 -10.18
N TYR A 68 -1.01 -6.59 -11.46
CA TYR A 68 -2.01 -5.82 -12.20
C TYR A 68 -1.60 -4.37 -12.45
N LYS A 69 -1.75 -3.50 -11.46
CA LYS A 69 -1.29 -2.11 -11.47
C LYS A 69 -0.72 -1.81 -10.10
N SER A 70 0.23 -0.89 -10.03
CA SER A 70 0.80 -0.51 -8.75
C SER A 70 1.06 0.98 -8.65
N ILE A 71 1.00 1.47 -7.41
CA ILE A 71 1.39 2.84 -7.07
C ILE A 71 2.41 2.73 -5.95
N ARG A 72 3.62 3.23 -6.19
CA ARG A 72 4.73 3.09 -5.24
C ARG A 72 4.58 4.05 -4.07
N ILE A 73 4.87 3.52 -2.89
CA ILE A 73 4.99 4.28 -1.65
C ILE A 73 6.46 4.64 -1.47
N SER A 74 6.76 5.85 -1.02
CA SER A 74 8.13 6.40 -0.97
C SER A 74 8.98 5.85 0.19
N TYR A 75 8.75 4.60 0.59
CA TYR A 75 9.62 3.90 1.53
C TYR A 75 10.85 3.38 0.78
N PRO A 76 12.07 3.43 1.31
CA PRO A 76 12.43 3.92 2.65
C PRO A 76 12.63 5.43 2.68
N SER A 77 12.31 6.04 3.83
CA SER A 77 12.68 7.42 4.10
C SER A 77 14.18 7.46 4.49
N ALA A 78 14.72 8.67 4.65
CA ALA A 78 16.10 8.83 5.12
C ALA A 78 16.28 8.17 6.48
N LYS A 79 15.32 8.33 7.38
CA LYS A 79 15.36 7.71 8.70
C LYS A 79 15.31 6.19 8.62
N ASP A 80 14.49 5.65 7.73
CA ASP A 80 14.40 4.20 7.53
C ASP A 80 15.74 3.63 7.09
N ARG A 81 16.42 4.33 6.18
CA ARG A 81 17.74 3.93 5.69
C ARG A 81 18.78 3.94 6.81
N GLU A 82 18.80 5.02 7.59
CA GLU A 82 19.73 5.14 8.71
C GLU A 82 19.58 3.99 9.70
N LEU A 83 18.35 3.69 10.07
CA LEU A 83 18.09 2.62 11.04
C LEU A 83 18.54 1.25 10.52
N ALA A 84 18.22 0.94 9.28
CA ALA A 84 18.63 -0.34 8.69
C ALA A 84 20.16 -0.43 8.58
N GLU A 85 20.81 0.63 8.09
CA GLU A 85 22.25 0.68 7.92
C GLU A 85 23.00 0.56 9.25
N ALA A 86 22.45 1.14 10.32
CA ALA A 86 23.03 1.02 11.66
C ALA A 86 23.10 -0.42 12.13
N TRP A 87 22.22 -1.29 11.62
CA TRP A 87 22.22 -2.72 11.91
C TRP A 87 22.95 -3.54 10.85
N GLY A 88 23.57 -2.88 9.85
CA GLY A 88 24.26 -3.56 8.76
C GLY A 88 23.31 -4.20 7.75
N LEU A 89 22.07 -3.70 7.66
CA LEU A 89 21.04 -4.29 6.82
C LEU A 89 20.59 -3.31 5.74
N SER A 90 20.01 -3.86 4.65
CA SER A 90 19.33 -3.04 3.63
C SER A 90 17.90 -2.78 4.08
N PRO A 91 17.38 -1.54 3.95
CA PRO A 91 15.99 -1.26 4.29
C PRO A 91 14.99 -1.93 3.33
N GLY A 92 15.43 -2.29 2.13
CA GLY A 92 14.55 -2.76 1.06
C GLY A 92 13.87 -1.61 0.35
N GLY A 93 12.80 -1.91 -0.36
CA GLY A 93 12.03 -0.94 -1.14
C GLY A 93 10.93 -1.66 -1.89
N ASN A 94 10.47 -1.04 -3.00
CA ASN A 94 9.39 -1.59 -3.82
C ASN A 94 8.12 -1.89 -3.00
N ILE A 95 7.81 -1.02 -2.07
CA ILE A 95 6.57 -1.09 -1.31
C ILE A 95 5.51 -0.32 -2.09
N MET A 96 4.42 -1.00 -2.43
CA MET A 96 3.41 -0.46 -3.34
C MET A 96 2.01 -0.82 -2.87
N ILE A 97 1.03 -0.05 -3.34
CA ILE A 97 -0.36 -0.48 -3.36
C ILE A 97 -0.53 -1.17 -4.71
N HIS A 98 -1.03 -2.41 -4.74
CA HIS A 98 -1.19 -3.15 -5.99
C HIS A 98 -2.39 -4.08 -5.96
N GLY A 99 -2.71 -4.62 -7.12
CA GLY A 99 -3.76 -5.63 -7.26
C GLY A 99 -3.24 -7.03 -6.98
N LEU A 100 -3.88 -8.01 -7.59
CA LEU A 100 -3.56 -9.43 -7.41
C LEU A 100 -2.50 -9.88 -8.41
N PRO A 101 -1.81 -11.00 -8.14
CA PRO A 101 -0.87 -11.56 -9.11
C PRO A 101 -1.56 -11.82 -10.45
N ASN A 102 -0.83 -11.58 -11.55
CA ASN A 102 -1.42 -11.57 -12.89
C ASN A 102 -2.03 -12.91 -13.33
N ASN A 103 -1.63 -14.03 -12.75
CA ASN A 103 -2.03 -15.34 -13.18
C ASN A 103 -3.01 -16.04 -12.22
N VAL A 104 -3.69 -15.31 -11.37
CA VAL A 104 -4.57 -15.93 -10.37
C VAL A 104 -5.89 -16.43 -10.97
N GLY A 105 -6.40 -15.77 -12.04
CA GLY A 105 -7.65 -16.16 -12.67
C GLY A 105 -8.78 -16.37 -11.66
N ASP A 106 -9.41 -17.55 -11.72
CA ASP A 106 -10.53 -17.89 -10.84
C ASP A 106 -10.13 -18.04 -9.37
N MET A 107 -8.84 -18.05 -9.07
CA MET A 107 -8.36 -18.18 -7.69
C MET A 107 -8.25 -16.84 -6.96
N ALA A 108 -8.67 -15.74 -7.59
CA ALA A 108 -8.59 -14.42 -6.99
C ALA A 108 -9.25 -14.35 -5.60
N PHE A 109 -10.37 -15.06 -5.43
CA PHE A 109 -11.09 -15.08 -4.15
C PHE A 109 -10.25 -15.60 -2.98
N ALA A 110 -9.27 -16.46 -3.28
CA ALA A 110 -8.44 -17.07 -2.23
C ALA A 110 -7.48 -16.08 -1.57
N TYR A 111 -7.22 -14.97 -2.20
CA TYR A 111 -6.32 -13.94 -1.66
C TYR A 111 -7.00 -12.98 -0.70
N LYS A 112 -8.31 -12.85 -0.80
CA LYS A 112 -9.05 -11.91 0.03
C LYS A 112 -9.03 -12.34 1.49
N GLY A 113 -8.67 -11.41 2.36
CA GLY A 113 -8.62 -11.69 3.80
C GLY A 113 -7.32 -12.32 4.28
N LEU A 114 -6.35 -12.56 3.39
CA LEU A 114 -5.04 -13.11 3.76
C LEU A 114 -3.97 -12.01 3.67
N ASP A 115 -3.03 -12.03 4.60
CA ASP A 115 -1.84 -11.19 4.52
C ASP A 115 -0.78 -12.00 3.77
N TRP A 116 -0.73 -11.82 2.46
CA TRP A 116 0.06 -12.68 1.57
C TRP A 116 1.27 -12.01 0.94
N THR A 117 1.43 -10.69 1.12
CA THR A 117 2.48 -9.94 0.43
C THR A 117 3.82 -10.00 1.18
N ASP A 118 4.85 -9.48 0.54
CA ASP A 118 6.17 -9.34 1.17
C ASP A 118 6.35 -7.96 1.82
N GLY A 119 5.26 -7.21 1.99
CA GLY A 119 5.26 -5.89 2.62
C GLY A 119 4.37 -4.88 1.92
N CYS A 120 3.95 -5.15 0.70
CA CYS A 120 3.05 -4.28 -0.05
C CYS A 120 1.63 -4.32 0.51
N ILE A 121 0.81 -3.38 0.06
CA ILE A 121 -0.60 -3.30 0.39
C ILE A 121 -1.38 -3.75 -0.83
N ALA A 122 -2.14 -4.83 -0.71
CA ALA A 122 -2.88 -5.41 -1.82
C ALA A 122 -4.38 -5.23 -1.69
N VAL A 123 -5.02 -4.98 -2.82
CA VAL A 123 -6.47 -4.88 -2.98
C VAL A 123 -6.91 -5.77 -4.15
N THR A 124 -8.20 -5.87 -4.41
CA THR A 124 -8.68 -6.55 -5.62
C THR A 124 -8.35 -5.71 -6.85
N ASN A 125 -8.38 -6.34 -8.02
CA ASN A 125 -8.11 -5.62 -9.26
C ASN A 125 -9.14 -4.51 -9.53
N GLU A 126 -10.41 -4.77 -9.23
CA GLU A 126 -11.47 -3.78 -9.38
C GLU A 126 -11.26 -2.58 -8.47
N GLU A 127 -10.85 -2.84 -7.24
CA GLU A 127 -10.53 -1.78 -6.28
C GLU A 127 -9.28 -1.01 -6.72
N MET A 128 -8.29 -1.72 -7.26
CA MET A 128 -7.08 -1.06 -7.78
C MET A 128 -7.40 -0.12 -8.93
N ASP A 129 -8.33 -0.49 -9.81
CA ASP A 129 -8.78 0.39 -10.89
C ASP A 129 -9.41 1.66 -10.34
N GLU A 130 -10.21 1.54 -9.30
CA GLU A 130 -10.85 2.72 -8.68
C GLU A 130 -9.81 3.61 -8.01
N ILE A 131 -8.89 3.04 -7.25
CA ILE A 131 -7.79 3.78 -6.63
C ILE A 131 -6.96 4.50 -7.70
N TRP A 132 -6.66 3.80 -8.79
CA TRP A 132 -5.90 4.35 -9.90
C TRP A 132 -6.54 5.61 -10.49
N GLN A 133 -7.86 5.61 -10.60
CA GLN A 133 -8.59 6.76 -11.14
C GLN A 133 -8.69 7.91 -10.16
N LEU A 134 -8.79 7.63 -8.86
CA LEU A 134 -9.08 8.64 -7.85
C LEU A 134 -7.84 9.25 -7.23
N VAL A 135 -6.71 8.56 -7.21
CA VAL A 135 -5.51 8.96 -6.48
C VAL A 135 -4.41 9.36 -7.43
N ASP A 136 -3.94 10.61 -7.32
CA ASP A 136 -2.87 11.13 -8.15
C ASP A 136 -1.50 10.86 -7.53
N VAL A 137 -0.48 10.82 -8.40
CA VAL A 137 0.92 10.82 -7.96
C VAL A 137 1.17 12.08 -7.15
N GLY A 138 1.88 11.93 -6.04
CA GLY A 138 2.14 13.03 -5.11
C GLY A 138 1.19 13.05 -3.91
N THR A 139 0.16 12.20 -3.92
CA THR A 139 -0.76 12.11 -2.79
C THR A 139 -0.04 11.56 -1.56
N PRO A 140 -0.18 12.22 -0.39
CA PRO A 140 0.39 11.67 0.84
C PRO A 140 -0.35 10.43 1.30
N ILE A 141 0.39 9.51 1.89
CA ILE A 141 -0.15 8.30 2.49
C ILE A 141 0.38 8.17 3.92
N ARG A 142 -0.52 7.90 4.84
CA ARG A 142 -0.19 7.69 6.24
C ARG A 142 -0.58 6.27 6.61
N ILE A 143 0.39 5.50 7.09
CA ILE A 143 0.19 4.10 7.45
C ILE A 143 0.30 3.97 8.96
N LEU A 144 -0.81 3.59 9.58
CA LEU A 144 -0.94 3.48 11.03
C LEU A 144 -0.93 2.02 11.46
N PRO A 145 -0.47 1.73 12.69
CA PRO A 145 -0.47 0.35 13.23
C PRO A 145 -1.81 -0.32 13.19
#